data_df6309e45c96692fa094b834cc08901e
#
_entry.id   df6309e45c96692fa094b834cc08901e
#
_cell.length_a   1.000
_cell.length_b   1.000
_cell.length_c   1.000
_cell.angle_alpha   90.00
_cell.angle_beta   90.00
_cell.angle_gamma   90.00
#
_symmetry.space_group_name_H-M   'P 1'
#
loop_
_entity.id
_entity.type
_entity.pdbx_description
1 polymer ?
#
loop_
_entity_poly.entity_id
_entity_poly.type
_entity_poly.pdbx_seq_one_letter_code
_entity_poly.pdbx_strand_id
1 'polypeptide(L)'
;MSEDLYQEIILDHYKNPRGKGLNVTSRGQSHQVNPTCGDEVTVDVGLNADGTLQVAYTGQGCSISQASASVMSELINGKTPDQAAPIQAAFMELMRSKGQSEPDEELLEDGVAFIGVSKFPARIKCALISWMALADSQIKAQLTTEMR
;
A
#
# COMPACT_ATOMS: atom_id res chain seq x y z
N MET A 1 -2.30 20.12 -6.67
CA MET A 1 -0.95 19.72 -7.10
C MET A 1 -0.97 19.27 -8.55
N SER A 2 0.12 19.47 -9.26
CA SER A 2 0.21 19.11 -10.66
C SER A 2 0.44 17.62 -10.86
N GLU A 3 0.02 17.14 -12.02
CA GLU A 3 0.28 15.76 -12.44
C GLU A 3 1.77 15.44 -12.47
N ASP A 4 2.60 16.41 -12.86
CA ASP A 4 4.06 16.25 -12.89
C ASP A 4 4.62 15.96 -11.51
N LEU A 5 4.13 16.66 -10.48
CA LEU A 5 4.55 16.41 -9.11
C LEU A 5 4.12 15.01 -8.64
N TYR A 6 2.94 14.58 -9.01
CA TYR A 6 2.46 13.23 -8.68
C TYR A 6 3.33 12.16 -9.33
N GLN A 7 3.72 12.36 -10.59
CA GLN A 7 4.62 11.43 -11.28
C GLN A 7 5.99 11.39 -10.60
N GLU A 8 6.50 12.53 -10.15
CA GLU A 8 7.77 12.58 -9.43
C GLU A 8 7.71 11.84 -8.09
N ILE A 9 6.60 11.94 -7.38
CA ILE A 9 6.39 11.23 -6.12
C ILE A 9 6.39 9.72 -6.36
N ILE A 10 5.67 9.27 -7.36
CA ILE A 10 5.62 7.83 -7.71
C ILE A 10 7.01 7.35 -8.10
N LEU A 11 7.72 8.11 -8.91
CA LEU A 11 9.05 7.74 -9.38
C LEU A 11 10.06 7.70 -8.23
N ASP A 12 9.96 8.64 -7.28
CA ASP A 12 10.81 8.65 -6.10
C ASP A 12 10.61 7.39 -5.26
N HIS A 13 9.35 7.01 -5.02
CA HIS A 13 9.06 5.78 -4.28
C HIS A 13 9.55 4.54 -5.00
N TYR A 14 9.50 4.53 -6.33
CA TYR A 14 10.02 3.43 -7.12
C TYR A 14 11.54 3.31 -7.00
N LYS A 15 12.24 4.45 -7.06
CA LYS A 15 13.71 4.49 -7.01
C LYS A 15 14.26 4.33 -5.59
N ASN A 16 13.53 4.83 -4.61
CA ASN A 16 13.94 4.86 -3.21
C ASN A 16 12.86 4.22 -2.34
N PRO A 17 12.64 2.90 -2.47
CA PRO A 17 11.54 2.24 -1.78
C PRO A 17 11.69 2.26 -0.27
N ARG A 18 10.57 2.48 0.43
CA ARG A 18 10.48 2.45 1.88
C ARG A 18 9.91 1.10 2.32
N GLY A 19 10.59 0.46 3.24
CA GLY A 19 10.11 -0.80 3.81
C GLY A 19 10.39 -2.05 3.00
N LYS A 20 11.05 -1.92 1.87
CA LYS A 20 11.38 -3.08 1.04
C LYS A 20 12.51 -3.87 1.69
N GLY A 21 12.26 -5.17 1.91
CA GLY A 21 13.27 -6.06 2.46
C GLY A 21 13.57 -5.85 3.94
N LEU A 22 12.76 -5.08 4.66
CA LEU A 22 12.94 -4.92 6.10
C LEU A 22 12.71 -6.24 6.83
N ASN A 23 13.47 -6.44 7.91
CA ASN A 23 13.25 -7.58 8.80
C ASN A 23 12.16 -7.23 9.79
N VAL A 24 11.08 -7.99 9.75
CA VAL A 24 10.02 -7.90 10.75
C VAL A 24 9.79 -9.29 11.32
N THR A 25 9.34 -9.36 12.57
CA THR A 25 8.91 -10.63 13.14
C THR A 25 7.49 -10.87 12.63
N SER A 26 7.39 -11.66 11.56
CA SER A 26 6.12 -11.85 10.86
C SER A 26 5.11 -12.61 11.71
N ARG A 27 3.91 -12.07 11.79
CA ARG A 27 2.74 -12.73 12.38
C ARG A 27 1.73 -13.11 11.32
N GLY A 28 1.87 -12.56 10.12
CA GLY A 28 1.06 -12.91 8.98
C GLY A 28 1.77 -12.50 7.71
N GLN A 29 1.66 -13.32 6.68
CA GLN A 29 2.28 -13.08 5.39
C GLN A 29 1.29 -13.35 4.29
N SER A 30 1.32 -12.53 3.25
CA SER A 30 0.51 -12.75 2.06
C SER A 30 1.34 -12.51 0.80
N HIS A 31 1.21 -13.42 -0.15
CA HIS A 31 1.82 -13.30 -1.46
C HIS A 31 0.73 -13.13 -2.50
N GLN A 32 0.81 -12.05 -3.27
CA GLN A 32 -0.16 -11.73 -4.30
C GLN A 32 0.53 -11.59 -5.64
N VAL A 33 -0.14 -12.00 -6.69
CA VAL A 33 0.37 -11.98 -8.06
C VAL A 33 -0.65 -11.33 -8.97
N ASN A 34 -0.17 -10.47 -9.87
CA ASN A 34 -0.97 -9.97 -10.98
C ASN A 34 -0.34 -10.48 -12.27
N PRO A 35 -0.79 -11.63 -12.80
CA PRO A 35 -0.12 -12.26 -13.95
C PRO A 35 -0.21 -11.43 -15.23
N THR A 36 -1.21 -10.56 -15.35
CA THR A 36 -1.35 -9.69 -16.53
C THR A 36 -0.18 -8.74 -16.68
N CYS A 37 0.34 -8.21 -15.57
CA CYS A 37 1.45 -7.24 -15.56
C CYS A 37 2.77 -7.84 -15.08
N GLY A 38 2.78 -9.10 -14.65
CA GLY A 38 3.97 -9.71 -14.08
C GLY A 38 4.33 -9.16 -12.71
N ASP A 39 3.40 -8.50 -12.02
CA ASP A 39 3.62 -7.99 -10.68
C ASP A 39 3.48 -9.11 -9.67
N GLU A 40 4.35 -9.12 -8.68
CA GLU A 40 4.18 -9.95 -7.50
C GLU A 40 4.69 -9.23 -6.27
N VAL A 41 4.04 -9.45 -5.14
CA VAL A 41 4.43 -8.84 -3.88
C VAL A 41 4.14 -9.79 -2.74
N THR A 42 5.06 -9.84 -1.79
CA THR A 42 4.87 -10.55 -0.53
C THR A 42 4.92 -9.50 0.58
N VAL A 43 3.91 -9.44 1.41
CA VAL A 43 3.82 -8.53 2.54
C VAL A 43 3.85 -9.32 3.83
N ASP A 44 4.71 -8.89 4.75
CA ASP A 44 4.78 -9.41 6.11
C ASP A 44 4.33 -8.35 7.09
N VAL A 45 3.48 -8.72 8.03
CA VAL A 45 3.10 -7.84 9.13
C VAL A 45 3.50 -8.46 10.45
N GLY A 46 3.98 -7.61 11.33
CA GLY A 46 4.28 -7.94 12.72
C GLY A 46 3.71 -6.86 13.62
N LEU A 47 4.01 -6.96 14.90
CA LEU A 47 3.51 -6.03 15.89
C LEU A 47 4.65 -5.61 16.79
N ASN A 48 4.79 -4.30 16.97
CA ASN A 48 5.71 -3.75 17.98
C ASN A 48 5.14 -3.90 19.37
N ALA A 49 6.00 -3.78 20.39
CA ALA A 49 5.58 -3.88 21.78
C ALA A 49 4.51 -2.85 22.17
N ASP A 50 4.51 -1.69 21.48
CA ASP A 50 3.53 -0.61 21.75
C ASP A 50 2.20 -0.80 21.02
N GLY A 51 2.01 -1.90 20.31
CA GLY A 51 0.77 -2.18 19.57
C GLY A 51 0.72 -1.62 18.17
N THR A 52 1.79 -1.02 17.68
CA THR A 52 1.86 -0.54 16.29
C THR A 52 2.33 -1.63 15.34
N LEU A 53 1.92 -1.49 14.09
CA LEU A 53 2.24 -2.46 13.05
C LEU A 53 3.68 -2.31 12.56
N GLN A 54 4.30 -3.44 12.28
CA GLN A 54 5.51 -3.54 11.47
C GLN A 54 5.08 -4.07 10.12
N VAL A 55 5.48 -3.40 9.04
CA VAL A 55 5.17 -3.83 7.68
C VAL A 55 6.44 -3.86 6.85
N ALA A 56 6.66 -4.97 6.18
CA ALA A 56 7.74 -5.11 5.22
C ALA A 56 7.20 -5.77 3.97
N TYR A 57 7.86 -5.55 2.86
CA TYR A 57 7.48 -6.21 1.62
C TYR A 57 8.71 -6.55 0.79
N THR A 58 8.53 -7.52 -0.09
CA THR A 58 9.43 -7.82 -1.19
C THR A 58 8.56 -8.03 -2.43
N GLY A 59 9.17 -7.92 -3.60
CA GLY A 59 8.43 -8.16 -4.83
C GLY A 59 9.11 -7.57 -6.03
N GLN A 60 8.48 -7.75 -7.16
CA GLN A 60 8.93 -7.24 -8.44
C GLN A 60 7.72 -6.92 -9.31
N GLY A 61 7.91 -6.05 -10.29
CA GLY A 61 6.83 -5.66 -11.17
C GLY A 61 7.03 -4.26 -11.72
N CYS A 62 5.96 -3.68 -12.21
CA CYS A 62 6.00 -2.34 -12.80
C CYS A 62 6.24 -1.25 -11.76
N SER A 63 6.59 -0.04 -12.22
CA SER A 63 6.85 1.08 -11.34
C SER A 63 5.65 1.43 -10.47
N ILE A 64 4.43 1.26 -10.98
CA ILE A 64 3.21 1.56 -10.23
C ILE A 64 3.05 0.60 -9.03
N SER A 65 3.23 -0.71 -9.25
CA SER A 65 3.09 -1.68 -8.16
C SER A 65 4.17 -1.48 -7.10
N GLN A 66 5.40 -1.23 -7.51
CA GLN A 66 6.52 -1.05 -6.59
C GLN A 66 6.41 0.26 -5.81
N ALA A 67 6.04 1.35 -6.48
CA ALA A 67 5.84 2.63 -5.80
C ALA A 67 4.68 2.57 -4.81
N SER A 68 3.59 1.91 -5.18
CA SER A 68 2.45 1.75 -4.29
C SER A 68 2.81 0.93 -3.04
N ALA A 69 3.60 -0.14 -3.20
CA ALA A 69 4.07 -0.92 -2.07
C ALA A 69 4.92 -0.09 -1.10
N SER A 70 5.78 0.77 -1.65
CA SER A 70 6.59 1.70 -0.86
C SER A 70 5.70 2.68 -0.06
N VAL A 71 4.72 3.29 -0.73
CA VAL A 71 3.77 4.20 -0.07
C VAL A 71 2.99 3.46 1.02
N MET A 72 2.49 2.28 0.72
CA MET A 72 1.77 1.44 1.68
C MET A 72 2.62 1.20 2.94
N SER A 73 3.85 0.78 2.74
CA SER A 73 4.77 0.51 3.85
C SER A 73 5.02 1.77 4.70
N GLU A 74 5.30 2.89 4.05
CA GLU A 74 5.55 4.15 4.75
C GLU A 74 4.35 4.63 5.55
N LEU A 75 3.15 4.53 4.98
CA LEU A 75 1.93 4.99 5.64
C LEU A 75 1.50 4.11 6.80
N ILE A 76 1.72 2.81 6.71
CA ILE A 76 1.17 1.85 7.66
C ILE A 76 2.16 1.51 8.80
N ASN A 77 3.46 1.51 8.52
CA ASN A 77 4.46 1.27 9.56
C ASN A 77 4.29 2.27 10.70
N GLY A 78 4.26 1.76 11.93
CA GLY A 78 4.13 2.61 13.11
C GLY A 78 2.70 3.04 13.43
N LYS A 79 1.72 2.58 12.69
CA LYS A 79 0.29 2.83 13.00
C LYS A 79 -0.29 1.64 13.75
N THR A 80 -1.25 1.90 14.62
CA THR A 80 -2.04 0.80 15.20
C THR A 80 -2.99 0.24 14.13
N PRO A 81 -3.51 -0.98 14.31
CA PRO A 81 -4.52 -1.50 13.38
C PRO A 81 -5.72 -0.57 13.20
N ASP A 82 -6.17 0.09 14.28
CA ASP A 82 -7.27 1.05 14.21
C ASP A 82 -6.93 2.30 13.40
N GLN A 83 -5.68 2.75 13.47
CA GLN A 83 -5.21 3.89 12.67
C GLN A 83 -4.97 3.50 11.20
N ALA A 84 -4.57 2.27 10.96
CA ALA A 84 -4.31 1.78 9.61
C ALA A 84 -5.59 1.59 8.79
N ALA A 85 -6.68 1.18 9.42
CA ALA A 85 -7.93 0.86 8.73
C ALA A 85 -8.46 2.02 7.89
N PRO A 86 -8.56 3.27 8.40
CA PRO A 86 -9.04 4.37 7.57
C PRO A 86 -8.07 4.72 6.43
N ILE A 87 -6.77 4.53 6.62
CA ILE A 87 -5.79 4.76 5.55
C ILE A 87 -6.02 3.77 4.41
N GLN A 88 -6.18 2.49 4.75
CA GLN A 88 -6.44 1.44 3.77
C GLN A 88 -7.76 1.69 3.02
N ALA A 89 -8.81 2.06 3.75
CA ALA A 89 -10.11 2.37 3.15
C ALA A 89 -10.01 3.57 2.20
N ALA A 90 -9.28 4.61 2.60
CA ALA A 90 -9.11 5.81 1.78
C ALA A 90 -8.37 5.52 0.48
N PHE A 91 -7.35 4.68 0.52
CA PHE A 91 -6.62 4.31 -0.70
C PHE A 91 -7.50 3.48 -1.65
N MET A 92 -8.27 2.53 -1.12
CA MET A 92 -9.21 1.75 -1.91
C MET A 92 -10.25 2.64 -2.59
N GLU A 93 -10.78 3.61 -1.85
CA GLU A 93 -11.76 4.56 -2.38
C GLU A 93 -11.15 5.43 -3.48
N LEU A 94 -9.90 5.89 -3.28
CA LEU A 94 -9.17 6.64 -4.28
C LEU A 94 -9.07 5.85 -5.59
N MET A 95 -8.77 4.56 -5.50
CA MET A 95 -8.64 3.70 -6.68
C MET A 95 -9.97 3.46 -7.39
N ARG A 96 -11.08 3.57 -6.69
CA ARG A 96 -12.43 3.40 -7.27
C ARG A 96 -13.00 4.70 -7.84
N SER A 97 -12.33 5.81 -7.61
CA SER A 97 -12.89 7.15 -7.89
C SER A 97 -12.84 7.56 -9.36
N LYS A 98 -12.12 6.85 -10.21
CA LYS A 98 -11.93 7.19 -11.62
C LYS A 98 -11.38 8.60 -11.82
N GLY A 99 -10.52 9.03 -10.90
CA GLY A 99 -9.92 10.36 -10.95
C GLY A 99 -10.81 11.48 -10.40
N GLN A 100 -11.95 11.14 -9.81
CA GLN A 100 -12.95 12.12 -9.36
C GLN A 100 -12.87 12.44 -7.86
N SER A 101 -12.11 11.66 -7.10
CA SER A 101 -12.02 11.86 -5.65
C SER A 101 -11.22 13.11 -5.30
N GLU A 102 -11.58 13.71 -4.16
CA GLU A 102 -10.71 14.69 -3.51
C GLU A 102 -10.04 13.95 -2.34
N PRO A 103 -8.83 13.41 -2.54
CA PRO A 103 -8.21 12.59 -1.52
C PRO A 103 -7.82 13.39 -0.28
N ASP A 104 -7.91 12.76 0.88
CA ASP A 104 -7.47 13.35 2.14
C ASP A 104 -5.93 13.27 2.21
N GLU A 105 -5.28 14.39 1.99
CA GLU A 105 -3.81 14.48 1.99
C GLU A 105 -3.21 14.19 3.36
N GLU A 106 -3.90 14.53 4.44
CA GLU A 106 -3.41 14.24 5.79
C GLU A 106 -3.38 12.75 6.06
N LEU A 107 -4.34 12.02 5.53
CA LEU A 107 -4.47 10.59 5.72
C LEU A 107 -3.58 9.80 4.76
N LEU A 108 -3.56 10.19 3.48
CA LEU A 108 -2.87 9.42 2.43
C LEU A 108 -1.45 9.91 2.13
N GLU A 109 -1.10 11.14 2.53
CA GLU A 109 0.22 11.72 2.25
C GLU A 109 0.62 11.50 0.78
N ASP A 110 1.74 10.83 0.51
CA ASP A 110 2.19 10.57 -0.87
C ASP A 110 1.22 9.68 -1.67
N GLY A 111 0.34 8.96 -0.98
CA GLY A 111 -0.68 8.14 -1.66
C GLY A 111 -1.62 8.92 -2.55
N VAL A 112 -1.78 10.23 -2.31
CA VAL A 112 -2.63 11.08 -3.19
C VAL A 112 -2.10 11.12 -4.62
N ALA A 113 -0.81 10.88 -4.81
CA ALA A 113 -0.21 10.88 -6.15
C ALA A 113 -0.80 9.82 -7.07
N PHE A 114 -1.50 8.82 -6.51
CA PHE A 114 -2.10 7.74 -7.29
C PHE A 114 -3.47 8.08 -7.86
N ILE A 115 -3.98 9.31 -7.66
CA ILE A 115 -5.27 9.73 -8.23
C ILE A 115 -5.30 9.56 -9.75
N GLY A 116 -4.20 9.87 -10.44
CA GLY A 116 -4.09 9.71 -11.88
C GLY A 116 -4.16 8.25 -12.33
N VAL A 117 -3.65 7.34 -11.49
CA VAL A 117 -3.69 5.89 -11.76
C VAL A 117 -5.13 5.39 -11.74
N SER A 118 -5.99 6.00 -10.93
CA SER A 118 -7.40 5.57 -10.80
C SER A 118 -8.21 5.73 -12.07
N LYS A 119 -7.70 6.44 -13.06
CA LYS A 119 -8.33 6.59 -14.38
C LYS A 119 -8.09 5.39 -15.30
N PHE A 120 -7.16 4.50 -14.97
CA PHE A 120 -6.70 3.42 -15.85
C PHE A 120 -6.91 2.06 -15.17
N PRO A 121 -7.95 1.30 -15.55
CA PRO A 121 -8.30 0.05 -14.85
C PRO A 121 -7.15 -0.96 -14.71
N ALA A 122 -6.31 -1.11 -15.74
CA ALA A 122 -5.19 -2.05 -15.66
C ALA A 122 -4.16 -1.62 -14.60
N ARG A 123 -3.95 -0.31 -14.46
CA ARG A 123 -2.98 0.24 -13.50
C ARG A 123 -3.53 0.23 -12.07
N ILE A 124 -4.85 0.29 -11.91
CA ILE A 124 -5.49 0.17 -10.60
C ILE A 124 -5.10 -1.15 -9.96
N LYS A 125 -5.12 -2.25 -10.71
CA LYS A 125 -4.73 -3.56 -10.20
C LYS A 125 -3.29 -3.59 -9.74
N CYS A 126 -2.40 -2.93 -10.49
CA CYS A 126 -0.99 -2.82 -10.09
C CYS A 126 -0.84 -2.04 -8.78
N ALA A 127 -1.58 -0.93 -8.65
CA ALA A 127 -1.51 -0.10 -7.44
C ALA A 127 -2.10 -0.80 -6.22
N LEU A 128 -3.07 -1.67 -6.39
CA LEU A 128 -3.77 -2.32 -5.26
C LEU A 128 -3.12 -3.59 -4.77
N ILE A 129 -2.21 -4.19 -5.52
CA ILE A 129 -1.69 -5.52 -5.18
C ILE A 129 -1.05 -5.59 -3.79
N SER A 130 -0.24 -4.60 -3.43
CA SER A 130 0.39 -4.56 -2.11
C SER A 130 -0.62 -4.29 -0.99
N TRP A 131 -1.62 -3.45 -1.26
CA TRP A 131 -2.66 -3.13 -0.28
C TRP A 131 -3.56 -4.33 -0.02
N MET A 132 -3.83 -5.13 -1.04
CA MET A 132 -4.57 -6.39 -0.89
C MET A 132 -3.76 -7.42 -0.11
N ALA A 133 -2.47 -7.50 -0.38
CA ALA A 133 -1.57 -8.38 0.37
C ALA A 133 -1.48 -7.95 1.84
N LEU A 134 -1.45 -6.64 2.11
CA LEU A 134 -1.46 -6.11 3.47
C LEU A 134 -2.73 -6.54 4.20
N ALA A 135 -3.89 -6.34 3.59
CA ALA A 135 -5.17 -6.71 4.21
C ALA A 135 -5.23 -8.20 4.53
N ASP A 136 -4.80 -9.04 3.59
CA ASP A 136 -4.80 -10.49 3.79
C ASP A 136 -3.81 -10.90 4.89
N SER A 137 -2.63 -10.30 4.92
CA SER A 137 -1.64 -10.61 5.95
C SER A 137 -2.11 -10.18 7.35
N GLN A 138 -2.85 -9.06 7.44
CA GLN A 138 -3.47 -8.62 8.69
C GLN A 138 -4.53 -9.61 9.17
N ILE A 139 -5.34 -10.14 8.26
CA ILE A 139 -6.35 -11.14 8.59
C ILE A 139 -5.67 -12.40 9.14
N LYS A 140 -4.64 -12.87 8.47
CA LYS A 140 -3.88 -14.06 8.90
C LYS A 140 -3.21 -13.85 10.25
N ALA A 141 -2.77 -12.64 10.53
CA ALA A 141 -2.13 -12.27 11.79
C ALA A 141 -3.14 -11.91 12.89
N GLN A 142 -4.43 -11.84 12.58
CA GLN A 142 -5.50 -11.38 13.47
C GLN A 142 -5.27 -9.94 13.97
N LEU A 143 -4.78 -9.08 13.07
CA LEU A 143 -4.44 -7.68 13.35
C LEU A 143 -5.34 -6.72 12.59
N THR A 144 -6.61 -7.02 12.45
CA THR A 144 -7.58 -6.18 11.76
C THR A 144 -8.77 -5.89 12.65
N THR A 145 -9.28 -4.66 12.57
CA THR A 145 -10.47 -4.24 13.30
C THR A 145 -11.76 -4.77 12.68
N GLU A 146 -11.72 -5.16 11.40
CA GLU A 146 -12.88 -5.63 10.66
C GLU A 146 -13.36 -7.02 11.08
N MET A 147 -12.53 -7.75 11.80
CA MET A 147 -12.83 -9.12 12.21
C MET A 147 -13.63 -9.20 13.52
N ARG A 148 -14.12 -8.10 14.01
CA ARG A 148 -14.88 -8.05 15.25
C ARG A 148 -16.37 -8.24 15.06
#